data_c3c50e9b10c07db8d7fb5fedb88aecb8
#
_entry.id   c3c50e9b10c07db8d7fb5fedb88aecb8
#
_cell.length_a   1.000
_cell.length_b   1.000
_cell.length_c   1.000
_cell.angle_alpha   90.00
_cell.angle_beta   90.00
_cell.angle_gamma   90.00
#
_symmetry.space_group_name_H-M   'P 1'
#
loop_
_entity.id
_entity.type
_entity.pdbx_description
1 polymer ?
#
loop_
_entity_poly.entity_id
_entity_poly.type
_entity_poly.pdbx_seq_one_letter_code
_entity_poly.pdbx_strand_id
1 'polypeptide(L)'
;TLTWNMASIGIGQYLAVNTFIPLADANNIPFVIGDSVCHTSVITGAIAGDWNLLNNTKSSCYYIGTAYDPNDKKVSPVGVGAGGNVDFGTEFSYNVRFQNTGNSPAINVVVLDTLEDDLDPSSVVVTGRSHYMLFTQTGNVLKFEFPNIMLPDSTTDYDASQGGVSFKAKHKTGLVEGTQIQNKAHIYFDLNPPIVTNTTVNTLVNIASSSSSVNSVKGFEVYPNPATTECRLVLNDFNSKIIRFEIQNQIGEKLQKLTTSSNSLNVSLANYSTGIYFVTITDDK
;
A
#
# COMPACT_ATOMS: atom_id res chain seq x y z
N THR A 1 -14.28 5.63 -24.44
CA THR A 1 -15.64 5.07 -24.15
C THR A 1 -15.99 4.11 -25.25
N LEU A 2 -16.38 2.91 -24.91
CA LEU A 2 -16.91 1.90 -25.83
C LEU A 2 -18.44 1.88 -25.69
N THR A 3 -19.15 1.85 -26.80
CA THR A 3 -20.61 1.85 -26.79
C THR A 3 -21.11 0.67 -27.64
N TRP A 4 -22.02 -0.10 -27.09
CA TRP A 4 -22.71 -1.18 -27.79
C TRP A 4 -24.19 -0.85 -27.89
N ASN A 5 -24.72 -0.92 -29.13
CA ASN A 5 -26.14 -0.75 -29.37
C ASN A 5 -26.84 -2.13 -29.38
N MET A 6 -27.78 -2.33 -28.47
CA MET A 6 -28.56 -3.57 -28.36
C MET A 6 -29.99 -3.29 -28.70
N ALA A 7 -30.56 -4.11 -29.56
CA ALA A 7 -31.98 -3.95 -29.96
C ALA A 7 -32.95 -4.36 -28.84
N SER A 8 -32.74 -5.50 -28.23
CA SER A 8 -33.49 -6.00 -27.07
C SER A 8 -32.84 -7.23 -26.46
N ILE A 9 -33.06 -7.46 -25.17
CA ILE A 9 -32.71 -8.71 -24.48
C ILE A 9 -34.00 -9.23 -23.86
N GLY A 10 -34.40 -10.48 -24.21
CA GLY A 10 -35.59 -11.13 -23.66
C GLY A 10 -35.42 -11.56 -22.21
N ILE A 11 -36.53 -11.86 -21.54
CA ILE A 11 -36.55 -12.36 -20.17
C ILE A 11 -35.75 -13.67 -20.08
N GLY A 12 -34.81 -13.75 -19.15
CA GLY A 12 -33.91 -14.90 -18.94
C GLY A 12 -32.76 -14.99 -19.92
N GLN A 13 -32.59 -14.04 -20.82
CA GLN A 13 -31.43 -13.94 -21.70
C GLN A 13 -30.35 -13.04 -21.10
N TYR A 14 -29.11 -13.28 -21.48
CA TYR A 14 -28.00 -12.43 -21.13
C TYR A 14 -27.12 -12.14 -22.35
N LEU A 15 -26.47 -11.01 -22.34
CA LEU A 15 -25.47 -10.65 -23.33
C LEU A 15 -24.11 -10.55 -22.62
N ALA A 16 -23.14 -11.33 -23.10
CA ALA A 16 -21.77 -11.22 -22.65
C ALA A 16 -20.99 -10.33 -23.64
N VAL A 17 -20.38 -9.28 -23.13
CA VAL A 17 -19.50 -8.41 -23.89
C VAL A 17 -18.08 -8.58 -23.34
N ASN A 18 -17.18 -9.11 -24.16
CA ASN A 18 -15.78 -9.24 -23.82
C ASN A 18 -15.03 -8.00 -24.27
N THR A 19 -14.32 -7.36 -23.35
CA THR A 19 -13.44 -6.24 -23.63
C THR A 19 -12.01 -6.63 -23.34
N PHE A 20 -11.09 -6.30 -24.27
CA PHE A 20 -9.66 -6.44 -24.03
C PHE A 20 -9.11 -5.10 -23.55
N ILE A 21 -8.46 -5.12 -22.40
CA ILE A 21 -7.78 -3.95 -21.87
C ILE A 21 -6.34 -4.05 -22.33
N PRO A 22 -5.80 -3.05 -23.09
CA PRO A 22 -4.40 -3.04 -23.45
C PRO A 22 -3.53 -3.00 -22.19
N LEU A 23 -2.31 -3.53 -22.28
CA LEU A 23 -1.33 -3.56 -21.16
C LEU A 23 -0.72 -2.17 -20.87
N ALA A 24 -1.32 -1.11 -21.36
CA ALA A 24 -0.90 0.27 -21.14
C ALA A 24 -2.12 1.19 -21.07
N ASP A 25 -1.96 2.33 -20.40
CA ASP A 25 -2.99 3.37 -20.32
C ASP A 25 -3.17 4.13 -21.68
N ALA A 26 -4.08 5.11 -21.70
CA ALA A 26 -4.38 5.91 -22.89
C ALA A 26 -3.17 6.75 -23.39
N ASN A 27 -2.14 6.93 -22.59
CA ASN A 27 -0.89 7.62 -22.93
C ASN A 27 0.23 6.64 -23.32
N ASN A 28 -0.11 5.37 -23.49
CA ASN A 28 0.83 4.29 -23.78
C ASN A 28 1.86 4.05 -22.64
N ILE A 29 1.49 4.39 -21.40
CA ILE A 29 2.26 4.09 -20.20
C ILE A 29 1.90 2.66 -19.77
N PRO A 30 2.86 1.74 -19.70
CA PRO A 30 2.58 0.36 -19.29
C PRO A 30 2.03 0.31 -17.86
N PHE A 31 1.00 -0.50 -17.65
CA PHE A 31 0.55 -0.83 -16.30
C PHE A 31 1.61 -1.63 -15.57
N VAL A 32 1.80 -1.33 -14.28
CA VAL A 32 2.71 -2.06 -13.40
C VAL A 32 1.94 -2.93 -12.42
N ILE A 33 2.62 -3.93 -11.85
CA ILE A 33 2.05 -4.80 -10.82
C ILE A 33 1.61 -3.96 -9.64
N GLY A 34 0.35 -4.17 -9.21
CA GLY A 34 -0.27 -3.40 -8.13
C GLY A 34 -1.18 -2.26 -8.61
N ASP A 35 -1.11 -1.91 -9.88
CA ASP A 35 -2.09 -0.98 -10.44
C ASP A 35 -3.50 -1.57 -10.41
N SER A 36 -4.50 -0.71 -10.32
CA SER A 36 -5.89 -1.10 -10.47
C SER A 36 -6.49 -0.52 -11.75
N VAL A 37 -7.12 -1.38 -12.53
CA VAL A 37 -7.90 -0.98 -13.70
C VAL A 37 -9.36 -1.06 -13.33
N CYS A 38 -10.01 0.11 -13.32
CA CYS A 38 -11.42 0.21 -13.04
C CYS A 38 -12.21 0.48 -14.33
N HIS A 39 -13.35 -0.18 -14.46
CA HIS A 39 -14.31 0.13 -15.52
C HIS A 39 -15.70 0.37 -14.93
N THR A 40 -16.43 1.25 -15.56
CA THR A 40 -17.84 1.51 -15.24
C THR A 40 -18.68 1.19 -16.45
N SER A 41 -19.61 0.28 -16.29
CA SER A 41 -20.63 -0.04 -17.28
C SER A 41 -21.89 0.72 -16.95
N VAL A 42 -22.47 1.38 -17.96
CA VAL A 42 -23.71 2.16 -17.81
C VAL A 42 -24.69 1.71 -18.89
N ILE A 43 -25.89 1.37 -18.49
CA ILE A 43 -27.02 1.14 -19.41
C ILE A 43 -27.73 2.47 -19.55
N THR A 44 -27.79 2.98 -20.80
CA THR A 44 -28.46 4.25 -21.12
C THR A 44 -29.61 4.00 -22.12
N GLY A 45 -30.60 4.86 -22.08
CA GLY A 45 -31.75 4.80 -22.97
C GLY A 45 -33.10 4.83 -22.24
N ALA A 46 -34.16 4.84 -22.97
CA ALA A 46 -35.52 4.77 -22.40
C ALA A 46 -35.82 3.32 -21.97
N ILE A 47 -35.63 3.03 -20.69
CA ILE A 47 -35.88 1.71 -20.11
C ILE A 47 -37.30 1.76 -19.49
N ALA A 48 -38.30 1.56 -20.33
CA ALA A 48 -39.69 1.51 -19.86
C ALA A 48 -39.86 0.28 -18.95
N GLY A 49 -40.32 0.52 -17.71
CA GLY A 49 -40.57 -0.55 -16.74
C GLY A 49 -39.35 -0.94 -15.87
N ASP A 50 -38.26 -0.21 -15.96
CA ASP A 50 -37.13 -0.39 -15.02
C ASP A 50 -37.50 0.20 -13.66
N TRP A 51 -37.56 -0.66 -12.65
CA TRP A 51 -37.97 -0.30 -11.29
C TRP A 51 -36.79 0.23 -10.45
N ASN A 52 -35.58 0.04 -10.92
CA ASN A 52 -34.38 0.42 -10.16
C ASN A 52 -33.26 0.94 -11.06
N LEU A 53 -33.34 2.19 -11.43
CA LEU A 53 -32.32 2.86 -12.26
C LEU A 53 -30.93 2.88 -11.64
N LEU A 54 -30.80 2.64 -10.33
CA LEU A 54 -29.51 2.62 -9.64
C LEU A 54 -28.65 1.39 -10.01
N ASN A 55 -29.27 0.31 -10.47
CA ASN A 55 -28.53 -0.88 -10.91
C ASN A 55 -28.02 -0.78 -12.36
N ASN A 56 -28.40 0.27 -13.08
CA ASN A 56 -27.97 0.54 -14.45
C ASN A 56 -26.50 1.01 -14.55
N THR A 57 -25.88 1.26 -13.43
CA THR A 57 -24.47 1.58 -13.37
C THR A 57 -23.73 0.57 -12.48
N LYS A 58 -22.71 -0.05 -13.03
CA LYS A 58 -21.84 -0.98 -12.31
C LYS A 58 -20.39 -0.61 -12.52
N SER A 59 -19.69 -0.33 -11.44
CA SER A 59 -18.24 -0.16 -11.45
C SER A 59 -17.57 -1.42 -10.90
N SER A 60 -16.48 -1.83 -11.54
CA SER A 60 -15.64 -2.94 -11.09
C SER A 60 -14.19 -2.58 -11.31
N CYS A 61 -13.35 -2.90 -10.34
CA CYS A 61 -11.91 -2.69 -10.40
C CYS A 61 -11.20 -4.04 -10.32
N TYR A 62 -10.18 -4.20 -11.13
CA TYR A 62 -9.31 -5.37 -11.17
C TYR A 62 -7.88 -4.91 -10.89
N TYR A 63 -7.21 -5.59 -10.00
CA TYR A 63 -5.79 -5.36 -9.73
C TYR A 63 -4.95 -6.09 -10.76
N ILE A 64 -3.92 -5.41 -11.25
CA ILE A 64 -2.91 -6.04 -12.10
C ILE A 64 -2.00 -6.85 -11.20
N GLY A 65 -2.15 -8.16 -11.27
CA GLY A 65 -1.33 -9.13 -10.58
C GLY A 65 -0.53 -9.97 -11.58
N THR A 66 0.55 -10.55 -11.11
CA THR A 66 1.24 -11.65 -11.82
C THR A 66 0.86 -12.96 -11.18
N ALA A 67 1.10 -14.07 -11.90
CA ALA A 67 1.19 -15.37 -11.26
C ALA A 67 2.27 -15.27 -10.17
N TYR A 68 1.87 -15.45 -8.93
CA TYR A 68 2.74 -15.27 -7.76
C TYR A 68 3.36 -16.62 -7.43
N ASP A 69 4.68 -16.65 -7.29
CA ASP A 69 5.33 -17.80 -6.66
C ASP A 69 4.83 -17.81 -5.20
N PRO A 70 4.15 -18.89 -4.77
CA PRO A 70 3.67 -18.99 -3.40
C PRO A 70 4.80 -19.04 -2.36
N ASN A 71 6.03 -19.26 -2.80
CA ASN A 71 7.24 -19.29 -1.98
C ASN A 71 7.94 -17.94 -2.07
N ASP A 72 7.47 -16.96 -1.32
CA ASP A 72 7.93 -15.59 -1.41
C ASP A 72 8.37 -15.00 -0.07
N LYS A 73 9.07 -13.87 -0.18
CA LYS A 73 9.45 -13.04 0.96
C LYS A 73 8.99 -11.61 0.76
N LYS A 74 8.36 -11.07 1.79
CA LYS A 74 7.92 -9.67 1.83
C LYS A 74 8.61 -8.93 2.95
N VAL A 75 8.75 -7.62 2.78
CA VAL A 75 9.26 -6.70 3.80
C VAL A 75 8.28 -5.55 4.01
N SER A 76 8.15 -5.10 5.24
CA SER A 76 7.42 -3.89 5.60
C SER A 76 8.28 -3.04 6.55
N PRO A 77 8.41 -1.74 6.27
CA PRO A 77 7.83 -1.03 5.15
C PRO A 77 8.48 -1.42 3.81
N VAL A 78 7.71 -1.38 2.74
CA VAL A 78 8.23 -1.60 1.37
C VAL A 78 9.16 -0.45 0.96
N GLY A 79 9.00 0.72 1.59
CA GLY A 79 9.71 1.94 1.24
C GLY A 79 9.08 2.71 0.08
N VAL A 80 9.68 3.83 -0.29
CA VAL A 80 9.16 4.76 -1.30
C VAL A 80 10.00 4.69 -2.57
N GLY A 81 9.32 4.72 -3.71
CA GLY A 81 9.96 4.68 -5.03
C GLY A 81 10.55 3.31 -5.39
N ALA A 82 11.16 3.21 -6.58
CA ALA A 82 11.70 1.96 -7.10
C ALA A 82 12.87 1.39 -6.28
N GLY A 83 13.56 2.21 -5.50
CA GLY A 83 14.66 1.79 -4.62
C GLY A 83 14.20 1.32 -3.24
N GLY A 84 12.89 1.37 -2.94
CA GLY A 84 12.39 1.02 -1.62
C GLY A 84 12.96 1.90 -0.50
N ASN A 85 13.02 3.21 -0.72
CA ASN A 85 13.69 4.14 0.19
C ASN A 85 13.00 4.18 1.56
N VAL A 86 13.77 4.02 2.61
CA VAL A 86 13.34 4.05 4.02
C VAL A 86 14.28 4.90 4.85
N ASP A 87 13.77 5.45 5.94
CA ASP A 87 14.57 6.27 6.84
C ASP A 87 15.49 5.42 7.72
N PHE A 88 16.60 6.04 8.18
CA PHE A 88 17.46 5.45 9.20
C PHE A 88 16.64 5.19 10.48
N GLY A 89 16.94 4.05 11.15
CA GLY A 89 16.19 3.60 12.32
C GLY A 89 14.93 2.80 11.98
N THR A 90 14.62 2.60 10.71
CA THR A 90 13.51 1.73 10.29
C THR A 90 13.73 0.30 10.83
N GLU A 91 12.70 -0.24 11.49
CA GLU A 91 12.61 -1.65 11.83
C GLU A 91 11.90 -2.40 10.70
N PHE A 92 12.54 -3.43 10.17
CA PHE A 92 12.00 -4.23 9.08
C PHE A 92 11.19 -5.41 9.63
N SER A 93 9.96 -5.58 9.14
CA SER A 93 9.16 -6.76 9.37
C SER A 93 9.19 -7.63 8.12
N TYR A 94 9.77 -8.81 8.24
CA TYR A 94 9.83 -9.80 7.16
C TYR A 94 8.73 -10.84 7.32
N ASN A 95 8.16 -11.25 6.20
CA ASN A 95 7.22 -12.36 6.12
C ASN A 95 7.68 -13.31 5.03
N VAL A 96 7.99 -14.55 5.38
CA VAL A 96 8.33 -15.62 4.44
C VAL A 96 7.14 -16.55 4.36
N ARG A 97 6.64 -16.78 3.14
CA ARG A 97 5.53 -17.68 2.86
C ARG A 97 6.02 -18.85 2.04
N PHE A 98 5.41 -19.99 2.25
CA PHE A 98 5.69 -21.20 1.50
C PHE A 98 4.39 -21.96 1.19
N GLN A 99 4.41 -22.70 0.09
CA GLN A 99 3.33 -23.60 -0.29
C GLN A 99 3.91 -24.88 -0.87
N ASN A 100 3.36 -26.01 -0.45
CA ASN A 100 3.69 -27.29 -1.05
C ASN A 100 2.95 -27.46 -2.38
N THR A 101 3.64 -27.21 -3.47
CA THR A 101 3.15 -27.41 -4.85
C THR A 101 3.54 -28.76 -5.43
N GLY A 102 4.04 -29.68 -4.60
CA GLY A 102 4.36 -31.05 -4.96
C GLY A 102 3.11 -31.90 -5.22
N ASN A 103 3.26 -33.21 -5.09
CA ASN A 103 2.20 -34.20 -5.30
C ASN A 103 2.04 -35.18 -4.10
N SER A 104 2.61 -34.82 -2.97
CA SER A 104 2.54 -35.57 -1.71
C SER A 104 2.73 -34.61 -0.54
N PRO A 105 2.20 -34.91 0.65
CA PRO A 105 2.42 -34.10 1.83
C PRO A 105 3.91 -33.97 2.16
N ALA A 106 4.35 -32.72 2.44
CA ALA A 106 5.68 -32.48 2.99
C ALA A 106 5.67 -32.76 4.49
N ILE A 107 6.57 -33.66 4.92
CA ILE A 107 6.65 -34.08 6.33
C ILE A 107 7.23 -32.94 7.18
N ASN A 108 8.30 -32.30 6.67
CA ASN A 108 8.99 -31.22 7.34
C ASN A 108 9.20 -30.04 6.38
N VAL A 109 9.14 -28.84 6.93
CA VAL A 109 9.57 -27.65 6.19
C VAL A 109 10.63 -26.92 7.00
N VAL A 110 11.70 -26.47 6.35
CA VAL A 110 12.74 -25.66 6.97
C VAL A 110 12.91 -24.37 6.17
N VAL A 111 12.84 -23.25 6.84
CA VAL A 111 13.19 -21.94 6.25
C VAL A 111 14.52 -21.51 6.84
N LEU A 112 15.51 -21.31 5.97
CA LEU A 112 16.80 -20.70 6.32
C LEU A 112 16.84 -19.29 5.76
N ASP A 113 17.06 -18.35 6.64
CA ASP A 113 17.20 -16.94 6.31
C ASP A 113 18.57 -16.45 6.80
N THR A 114 19.45 -16.15 5.87
CA THR A 114 20.77 -15.62 6.21
C THR A 114 20.71 -14.10 6.09
N LEU A 115 20.72 -13.44 7.23
CA LEU A 115 20.75 -11.98 7.29
C LEU A 115 22.02 -11.46 6.63
N GLU A 116 21.85 -10.46 5.77
CA GLU A 116 22.98 -9.70 5.22
C GLU A 116 23.75 -8.96 6.31
N ASP A 117 25.00 -8.63 6.03
CA ASP A 117 25.90 -8.02 7.02
C ASP A 117 25.42 -6.68 7.58
N ASP A 118 24.54 -5.99 6.84
CA ASP A 118 23.97 -4.70 7.25
C ASP A 118 22.78 -4.83 8.22
N LEU A 119 22.24 -6.03 8.41
CA LEU A 119 21.23 -6.31 9.43
C LEU A 119 21.88 -6.70 10.76
N ASP A 120 21.25 -6.31 11.86
CA ASP A 120 21.70 -6.65 13.21
C ASP A 120 21.05 -7.95 13.69
N PRO A 121 21.82 -9.06 13.76
CA PRO A 121 21.27 -10.35 14.19
C PRO A 121 20.73 -10.32 15.63
N SER A 122 21.24 -9.45 16.48
CA SER A 122 20.79 -9.32 17.88
C SER A 122 19.41 -8.67 18.01
N SER A 123 18.95 -8.00 16.96
CA SER A 123 17.65 -7.32 16.91
C SER A 123 16.50 -8.23 16.46
N VAL A 124 16.78 -9.50 16.12
CA VAL A 124 15.78 -10.41 15.57
C VAL A 124 14.73 -10.78 16.61
N VAL A 125 13.47 -10.61 16.22
CA VAL A 125 12.31 -11.02 17.02
C VAL A 125 11.33 -11.77 16.13
N VAL A 126 11.04 -13.03 16.44
CA VAL A 126 9.99 -13.79 15.74
C VAL A 126 8.62 -13.26 16.16
N THR A 127 7.80 -12.84 15.19
CA THR A 127 6.52 -12.17 15.44
C THR A 127 5.31 -13.02 15.05
N GLY A 128 5.48 -14.03 14.20
CA GLY A 128 4.37 -14.88 13.78
C GLY A 128 4.81 -16.18 13.13
N ARG A 129 3.93 -17.16 13.18
CA ARG A 129 4.11 -18.46 12.53
C ARG A 129 2.74 -19.06 12.22
N SER A 130 2.65 -19.83 11.15
CA SER A 130 1.41 -20.51 10.74
C SER A 130 1.19 -21.84 11.48
N HIS A 131 2.27 -22.56 11.80
CA HIS A 131 2.26 -23.90 12.41
C HIS A 131 3.23 -23.97 13.59
N TYR A 132 3.24 -25.09 14.29
CA TYR A 132 4.28 -25.36 15.30
C TYR A 132 5.65 -25.25 14.67
N MET A 133 6.57 -24.54 15.29
CA MET A 133 7.88 -24.21 14.73
C MET A 133 8.92 -24.13 15.84
N LEU A 134 10.11 -24.63 15.56
CA LEU A 134 11.32 -24.43 16.35
C LEU A 134 12.16 -23.35 15.68
N PHE A 135 12.61 -22.38 16.47
CA PHE A 135 13.50 -21.31 15.99
C PHE A 135 14.88 -21.48 16.60
N THR A 136 15.91 -21.46 15.76
CA THR A 136 17.30 -21.41 16.19
C THR A 136 18.04 -20.33 15.39
N GLN A 137 18.97 -19.64 16.06
CA GLN A 137 19.80 -18.63 15.44
C GLN A 137 21.26 -18.92 15.71
N THR A 138 22.09 -18.90 14.67
CA THR A 138 23.54 -19.06 14.76
C THR A 138 24.20 -17.96 13.97
N GLY A 139 24.73 -16.97 14.69
CA GLY A 139 25.23 -15.74 14.07
C GLY A 139 24.14 -15.02 13.30
N ASN A 140 24.33 -14.84 12.01
CA ASN A 140 23.39 -14.21 11.09
C ASN A 140 22.43 -15.21 10.40
N VAL A 141 22.53 -16.49 10.70
CA VAL A 141 21.64 -17.53 10.11
C VAL A 141 20.46 -17.77 11.04
N LEU A 142 19.27 -17.51 10.53
CA LEU A 142 18.00 -17.80 11.17
C LEU A 142 17.44 -19.10 10.59
N LYS A 143 17.16 -20.07 11.44
CA LYS A 143 16.58 -21.36 11.06
C LYS A 143 15.22 -21.51 11.71
N PHE A 144 14.18 -21.65 10.89
CA PHE A 144 12.82 -21.90 11.29
C PHE A 144 12.44 -23.31 10.83
N GLU A 145 12.28 -24.23 11.77
CA GLU A 145 11.96 -25.64 11.48
C GLU A 145 10.51 -25.94 11.84
N PHE A 146 9.78 -26.49 10.90
CA PHE A 146 8.41 -26.97 11.06
C PHE A 146 8.40 -28.50 11.03
N PRO A 147 8.76 -29.15 12.15
CA PRO A 147 8.87 -30.61 12.19
C PRO A 147 7.48 -31.25 12.18
N ASN A 148 7.33 -32.33 11.42
CA ASN A 148 6.07 -33.08 11.27
C ASN A 148 4.87 -32.18 10.92
N ILE A 149 5.10 -31.16 10.09
CA ILE A 149 4.04 -30.23 9.66
C ILE A 149 2.97 -30.95 8.84
N MET A 150 3.32 -32.03 8.14
CA MET A 150 2.43 -32.82 7.27
C MET A 150 1.65 -31.93 6.31
N LEU A 151 2.35 -30.98 5.69
CA LEU A 151 1.77 -29.96 4.83
C LEU A 151 1.22 -30.60 3.54
N PRO A 152 -0.11 -30.66 3.32
CA PRO A 152 -0.67 -31.28 2.12
C PRO A 152 -0.17 -30.57 0.86
N ASP A 153 -0.27 -31.23 -0.28
CA ASP A 153 -0.02 -30.59 -1.55
C ASP A 153 -1.21 -29.70 -1.98
N SER A 154 -0.93 -28.72 -2.82
CA SER A 154 -1.90 -27.69 -3.23
C SER A 154 -3.05 -28.24 -4.11
N THR A 155 -2.91 -29.44 -4.65
CA THR A 155 -3.98 -30.11 -5.42
C THR A 155 -4.91 -30.89 -4.51
N THR A 156 -4.42 -31.37 -3.37
CA THR A 156 -5.21 -32.08 -2.37
C THR A 156 -5.98 -31.10 -1.47
N ASP A 157 -5.30 -30.08 -0.96
CA ASP A 157 -5.92 -29.01 -0.16
C ASP A 157 -5.14 -27.71 -0.34
N TYR A 158 -5.69 -26.80 -1.14
CA TYR A 158 -5.02 -25.54 -1.48
C TYR A 158 -4.78 -24.67 -0.26
N ASP A 159 -5.76 -24.53 0.61
CA ASP A 159 -5.68 -23.62 1.78
C ASP A 159 -4.73 -24.19 2.84
N ALA A 160 -4.82 -25.48 3.11
CA ALA A 160 -3.96 -26.15 4.08
C ALA A 160 -2.52 -26.36 3.58
N SER A 161 -2.27 -26.25 2.25
CA SER A 161 -0.93 -26.44 1.66
C SER A 161 0.03 -25.28 1.94
N GLN A 162 -0.44 -24.21 2.61
CA GLN A 162 0.31 -22.98 2.81
C GLN A 162 0.82 -22.85 4.24
N GLY A 163 1.97 -22.19 4.36
CA GLY A 163 2.53 -21.85 5.67
C GLY A 163 3.43 -20.62 5.59
N GLY A 164 3.91 -20.19 6.75
CA GLY A 164 4.80 -19.02 6.79
C GLY A 164 5.30 -18.69 8.18
N VAL A 165 6.31 -17.82 8.19
CA VAL A 165 6.92 -17.26 9.39
C VAL A 165 7.14 -15.76 9.20
N SER A 166 6.96 -15.02 10.27
CA SER A 166 7.23 -13.58 10.32
C SER A 166 8.24 -13.26 11.41
N PHE A 167 9.15 -12.36 11.13
CA PHE A 167 10.11 -11.86 12.10
C PHE A 167 10.44 -10.40 11.82
N LYS A 168 11.00 -9.73 12.81
CA LYS A 168 11.53 -8.37 12.70
C LYS A 168 13.04 -8.38 12.83
N ALA A 169 13.69 -7.42 12.16
CA ALA A 169 15.10 -7.13 12.33
C ALA A 169 15.37 -5.64 12.09
N LYS A 170 16.44 -5.12 12.67
CA LYS A 170 16.91 -3.75 12.44
C LYS A 170 18.21 -3.77 11.66
N HIS A 171 18.49 -2.69 10.96
CA HIS A 171 19.83 -2.51 10.39
C HIS A 171 20.84 -2.16 11.47
N LYS A 172 22.11 -2.44 11.23
CA LYS A 172 23.21 -2.01 12.10
C LYS A 172 23.32 -0.50 12.15
N THR A 173 23.91 0.00 13.23
CA THR A 173 24.27 1.42 13.34
C THR A 173 25.51 1.74 12.52
N GLY A 174 25.64 3.01 12.11
CA GLY A 174 26.83 3.50 11.38
C GLY A 174 26.84 3.21 9.88
N LEU A 175 25.74 2.71 9.32
CA LEU A 175 25.58 2.59 7.88
C LEU A 175 25.46 3.97 7.23
N VAL A 176 25.85 4.06 5.96
CA VAL A 176 25.82 5.31 5.19
C VAL A 176 24.55 5.41 4.34
N GLU A 177 24.20 6.63 3.96
CA GLU A 177 23.11 6.88 3.03
C GLU A 177 23.36 6.17 1.68
N GLY A 178 22.30 5.58 1.13
CA GLY A 178 22.38 4.77 -0.08
C GLY A 178 22.70 3.30 0.17
N THR A 179 22.97 2.88 1.43
CA THR A 179 23.14 1.45 1.76
C THR A 179 21.85 0.69 1.43
N GLN A 180 22.00 -0.40 0.68
CA GLN A 180 20.90 -1.30 0.35
C GLN A 180 20.85 -2.46 1.34
N ILE A 181 19.75 -2.56 2.04
CA ILE A 181 19.43 -3.68 2.92
C ILE A 181 18.70 -4.73 2.07
N GLN A 182 19.38 -5.84 1.82
CA GLN A 182 18.82 -6.95 1.06
C GLN A 182 18.52 -8.13 1.99
N ASN A 183 17.52 -8.92 1.64
CA ASN A 183 17.28 -10.17 2.35
C ASN A 183 16.49 -11.16 1.50
N LYS A 184 16.83 -12.46 1.60
CA LYS A 184 16.17 -13.60 0.94
C LYS A 184 16.17 -14.80 1.85
N ALA A 185 15.30 -15.76 1.59
CA ALA A 185 15.22 -17.00 2.34
C ALA A 185 15.30 -18.21 1.42
N HIS A 186 15.69 -19.36 1.99
CA HIS A 186 15.74 -20.66 1.35
C HIS A 186 14.74 -21.58 2.05
N ILE A 187 13.80 -22.13 1.30
CA ILE A 187 12.73 -22.98 1.81
C ILE A 187 12.99 -24.40 1.38
N TYR A 188 13.11 -25.29 2.32
CA TYR A 188 13.35 -26.73 2.10
C TYR A 188 12.08 -27.50 2.46
N PHE A 189 11.59 -28.29 1.53
CA PHE A 189 10.53 -29.28 1.75
C PHE A 189 11.19 -30.66 1.85
N ASP A 190 11.18 -31.23 3.04
CA ASP A 190 11.87 -32.48 3.35
C ASP A 190 13.36 -32.49 2.95
N LEU A 191 13.77 -33.39 2.06
CA LEU A 191 15.14 -33.53 1.56
C LEU A 191 15.34 -32.88 0.16
N ASN A 192 14.36 -32.17 -0.35
CA ASN A 192 14.47 -31.57 -1.68
C ASN A 192 15.43 -30.35 -1.68
N PRO A 193 15.99 -30.02 -2.85
CA PRO A 193 16.73 -28.77 -3.01
C PRO A 193 15.88 -27.56 -2.59
N PRO A 194 16.51 -26.51 -2.06
CA PRO A 194 15.76 -25.34 -1.59
C PRO A 194 15.09 -24.57 -2.72
N ILE A 195 13.90 -24.08 -2.45
CA ILE A 195 13.27 -23.02 -3.22
C ILE A 195 13.77 -21.69 -2.63
N VAL A 196 14.36 -20.85 -3.48
CA VAL A 196 14.87 -19.55 -3.06
C VAL A 196 13.80 -18.48 -3.30
N THR A 197 13.47 -17.71 -2.28
CA THR A 197 12.49 -16.62 -2.41
C THR A 197 13.05 -15.49 -3.27
N ASN A 198 12.18 -14.57 -3.66
CA ASN A 198 12.63 -13.25 -4.12
C ASN A 198 13.49 -12.56 -3.05
N THR A 199 14.38 -11.66 -3.49
CA THR A 199 15.12 -10.77 -2.62
C THR A 199 14.30 -9.52 -2.33
N THR A 200 14.13 -9.17 -1.06
CA THR A 200 13.62 -7.86 -0.64
C THR A 200 14.75 -6.86 -0.65
N VAL A 201 14.48 -5.63 -1.08
CA VAL A 201 15.49 -4.55 -1.14
C VAL A 201 14.89 -3.29 -0.55
N ASN A 202 15.59 -2.70 0.41
CA ASN A 202 15.31 -1.37 0.93
C ASN A 202 16.60 -0.54 0.90
N THR A 203 16.51 0.74 0.56
CA THR A 203 17.64 1.67 0.53
C THR A 203 17.53 2.64 1.69
N LEU A 204 18.55 2.69 2.54
CA LEU A 204 18.60 3.65 3.63
C LEU A 204 18.88 5.04 3.07
N VAL A 205 17.97 5.95 3.30
CA VAL A 205 18.13 7.36 2.93
C VAL A 205 17.83 8.21 4.15
N ASN A 206 18.51 9.33 4.28
CA ASN A 206 17.96 10.39 5.10
C ASN A 206 16.70 10.86 4.38
N ILE A 207 15.58 10.20 4.67
CA ILE A 207 14.33 10.88 4.48
C ILE A 207 14.42 11.99 5.52
N ALA A 208 15.16 13.06 5.17
CA ALA A 208 14.85 14.31 5.80
C ALA A 208 13.34 14.33 5.76
N SER A 209 12.66 14.22 6.91
CA SER A 209 11.36 14.83 7.00
C SER A 209 11.65 16.23 6.46
N SER A 210 11.51 16.37 5.15
CA SER A 210 11.26 17.66 4.59
C SER A 210 9.82 17.95 5.03
N SER A 211 9.69 18.27 6.27
CA SER A 211 9.47 19.68 6.43
C SER A 211 10.55 20.34 5.57
N SER A 212 10.34 20.40 4.22
CA SER A 212 10.72 21.58 3.51
C SER A 212 10.47 22.60 4.60
N SER A 213 11.53 23.26 5.10
CA SER A 213 11.27 24.43 5.91
C SER A 213 10.28 25.18 5.05
N VAL A 214 8.99 24.84 5.28
CA VAL A 214 7.90 25.71 4.93
C VAL A 214 8.41 26.88 5.67
N ASN A 215 9.05 27.81 4.92
CA ASN A 215 9.50 29.08 5.44
C ASN A 215 8.43 29.41 6.42
N SER A 216 8.71 29.16 7.71
CA SER A 216 7.68 29.05 8.72
C SER A 216 6.86 30.29 8.48
N VAL A 217 5.60 30.09 8.00
CA VAL A 217 4.70 31.22 7.90
C VAL A 217 4.66 31.67 9.33
N LYS A 218 5.49 32.66 9.64
CA LYS A 218 5.70 33.10 11.00
C LYS A 218 4.34 33.56 11.46
N GLY A 219 3.72 32.74 12.31
CA GLY A 219 2.48 33.10 12.94
C GLY A 219 1.22 32.89 12.11
N PHE A 220 0.95 31.67 11.64
CA PHE A 220 -0.40 31.28 11.25
C PHE A 220 -1.11 30.67 12.45
N GLU A 221 -2.28 31.18 12.77
CA GLU A 221 -3.12 30.70 13.85
C GLU A 221 -4.54 30.45 13.37
N VAL A 222 -5.15 29.39 13.89
CA VAL A 222 -6.56 29.06 13.68
C VAL A 222 -7.25 29.01 15.04
N TYR A 223 -8.23 29.90 15.25
CA TYR A 223 -8.97 29.85 16.52
C TYR A 223 -10.46 30.23 16.33
N PRO A 224 -11.35 29.65 17.16
CA PRO A 224 -11.08 28.49 18.02
C PRO A 224 -10.70 27.23 17.23
N ASN A 225 -9.88 26.39 17.83
CA ASN A 225 -9.61 25.05 17.32
C ASN A 225 -9.60 24.07 18.52
N PRO A 226 -10.58 23.17 18.67
CA PRO A 226 -11.71 22.93 17.75
C PRO A 226 -12.70 24.09 17.60
N ALA A 227 -13.31 24.17 16.40
CA ALA A 227 -14.33 25.16 16.05
C ALA A 227 -15.71 24.52 15.85
N THR A 228 -16.79 25.23 16.14
CA THR A 228 -18.15 24.71 15.98
C THR A 228 -18.94 25.38 14.87
N THR A 229 -18.96 26.71 14.80
CA THR A 229 -19.75 27.47 13.83
C THR A 229 -18.90 28.29 12.88
N GLU A 230 -17.78 28.79 13.36
CA GLU A 230 -16.82 29.56 12.60
C GLU A 230 -15.41 29.39 13.18
N CYS A 231 -14.40 29.62 12.37
CA CYS A 231 -13.02 29.78 12.82
C CYS A 231 -12.41 31.02 12.18
N ARG A 232 -11.42 31.60 12.83
CA ARG A 232 -10.65 32.71 12.33
C ARG A 232 -9.23 32.25 12.01
N LEU A 233 -8.80 32.52 10.80
CA LEU A 233 -7.46 32.35 10.32
C LEU A 233 -6.70 33.64 10.51
N VAL A 234 -5.58 33.64 11.20
CA VAL A 234 -4.78 34.85 11.45
C VAL A 234 -3.35 34.59 10.99
N LEU A 235 -2.80 35.56 10.29
CA LEU A 235 -1.44 35.57 9.78
C LEU A 235 -0.69 36.71 10.46
N ASN A 236 0.33 36.35 11.21
CA ASN A 236 1.25 37.31 11.82
C ASN A 236 2.46 37.47 10.87
N ASP A 237 2.85 38.72 10.59
CA ASP A 237 4.02 39.06 9.76
C ASP A 237 3.91 38.77 8.25
N PHE A 238 2.75 38.91 7.64
CA PHE A 238 2.55 38.75 6.20
C PHE A 238 2.57 40.11 5.47
N ASN A 239 3.45 40.21 4.45
CA ASN A 239 3.61 41.42 3.63
C ASN A 239 3.09 41.22 2.19
N SER A 240 2.35 40.17 1.91
CA SER A 240 1.84 39.90 0.57
C SER A 240 0.52 40.61 0.30
N LYS A 241 0.34 41.05 -0.96
CA LYS A 241 -0.86 41.76 -1.39
C LYS A 241 -2.11 40.86 -1.45
N ILE A 242 -1.95 39.59 -1.71
CA ILE A 242 -3.04 38.62 -1.82
C ILE A 242 -2.59 37.30 -1.19
N ILE A 243 -3.43 36.79 -0.32
CA ILE A 243 -3.22 35.51 0.36
C ILE A 243 -4.35 34.57 -0.06
N ARG A 244 -4.00 33.36 -0.47
CA ARG A 244 -4.96 32.34 -0.85
C ARG A 244 -4.99 31.24 0.20
N PHE A 245 -6.20 30.88 0.62
CA PHE A 245 -6.47 29.75 1.50
C PHE A 245 -7.22 28.68 0.73
N GLU A 246 -6.81 27.45 0.89
CA GLU A 246 -7.50 26.28 0.36
C GLU A 246 -7.81 25.34 1.52
N ILE A 247 -9.09 24.99 1.68
CA ILE A 247 -9.56 24.08 2.72
C ILE A 247 -9.86 22.72 2.08
N GLN A 248 -9.30 21.66 2.66
CA GLN A 248 -9.44 20.29 2.20
C GLN A 248 -9.92 19.38 3.33
N ASN A 249 -10.65 18.33 2.99
CA ASN A 249 -11.01 17.28 3.94
C ASN A 249 -9.87 16.23 4.09
N GLN A 250 -10.08 15.21 4.92
CA GLN A 250 -9.09 14.16 5.23
C GLN A 250 -8.66 13.33 4.00
N ILE A 251 -9.47 13.28 2.94
CA ILE A 251 -9.16 12.55 1.69
C ILE A 251 -8.55 13.46 0.62
N GLY A 252 -8.21 14.72 0.96
CA GLY A 252 -7.60 15.66 0.04
C GLY A 252 -8.57 16.36 -0.92
N GLU A 253 -9.88 16.19 -0.76
CA GLU A 253 -10.88 16.89 -1.54
C GLU A 253 -10.90 18.35 -1.18
N LYS A 254 -10.78 19.23 -2.19
CA LYS A 254 -10.79 20.69 -2.05
C LYS A 254 -12.21 21.20 -1.89
N LEU A 255 -12.54 21.66 -0.70
CA LEU A 255 -13.89 22.10 -0.36
C LEU A 255 -14.10 23.59 -0.61
N GLN A 256 -13.10 24.39 -0.31
CA GLN A 256 -13.22 25.83 -0.44
C GLN A 256 -11.89 26.51 -0.76
N LYS A 257 -11.93 27.53 -1.62
CA LYS A 257 -10.83 28.44 -1.89
C LYS A 257 -11.25 29.85 -1.47
N LEU A 258 -10.41 30.48 -0.71
CA LEU A 258 -10.66 31.85 -0.19
C LEU A 258 -9.42 32.70 -0.48
N THR A 259 -9.65 33.99 -0.73
CA THR A 259 -8.59 34.97 -0.91
C THR A 259 -8.83 36.15 -0.03
N THR A 260 -7.79 36.73 0.53
CA THR A 260 -7.86 37.96 1.32
C THR A 260 -6.62 38.81 1.10
N SER A 261 -6.80 40.13 1.25
CA SER A 261 -5.70 41.10 1.37
C SER A 261 -5.48 41.54 2.81
N SER A 262 -6.19 40.93 3.75
CA SER A 262 -6.10 41.20 5.19
C SER A 262 -5.33 40.11 5.90
N ASN A 263 -4.69 40.43 7.02
CA ASN A 263 -3.98 39.47 7.87
C ASN A 263 -4.90 38.52 8.63
N SER A 264 -6.22 38.60 8.44
CA SER A 264 -7.15 37.65 9.02
C SER A 264 -8.36 37.41 8.14
N LEU A 265 -8.93 36.22 8.26
CA LEU A 265 -10.10 35.78 7.51
C LEU A 265 -10.99 34.92 8.42
N ASN A 266 -12.29 35.25 8.47
CA ASN A 266 -13.28 34.41 9.13
C ASN A 266 -13.84 33.40 8.15
N VAL A 267 -13.90 32.14 8.59
CA VAL A 267 -14.43 31.01 7.82
C VAL A 267 -15.65 30.47 8.53
N SER A 268 -16.80 30.52 7.86
CA SER A 268 -18.01 29.86 8.35
C SER A 268 -17.94 28.35 8.16
N LEU A 269 -18.30 27.59 9.17
CA LEU A 269 -18.31 26.13 9.17
C LEU A 269 -19.72 25.55 9.00
N ALA A 270 -20.71 26.37 8.69
CA ALA A 270 -22.11 25.95 8.59
C ALA A 270 -22.36 24.79 7.60
N ASN A 271 -21.50 24.67 6.57
CA ASN A 271 -21.61 23.65 5.53
C ASN A 271 -20.58 22.51 5.70
N TYR A 272 -19.89 22.44 6.84
CA TYR A 272 -18.87 21.45 7.09
C TYR A 272 -19.41 20.39 8.06
N SER A 273 -19.19 19.12 7.74
CA SER A 273 -19.44 18.02 8.67
C SER A 273 -18.43 18.03 9.81
N THR A 274 -18.77 17.37 10.92
CA THR A 274 -17.79 17.18 12.00
C THR A 274 -16.60 16.34 11.49
N GLY A 275 -15.37 16.84 11.63
CA GLY A 275 -14.19 16.16 11.12
C GLY A 275 -12.91 17.00 11.22
N ILE A 276 -11.83 16.47 10.66
CA ILE A 276 -10.54 17.15 10.54
C ILE A 276 -10.43 17.74 9.13
N TYR A 277 -9.99 18.98 9.06
CA TYR A 277 -9.78 19.71 7.82
C TYR A 277 -8.36 20.28 7.78
N PHE A 278 -7.78 20.33 6.60
CA PHE A 278 -6.47 20.90 6.35
C PHE A 278 -6.62 22.26 5.66
N VAL A 279 -5.87 23.23 6.13
CA VAL A 279 -5.83 24.57 5.51
C VAL A 279 -4.46 24.79 4.92
N THR A 280 -4.41 24.98 3.60
CA THR A 280 -3.18 25.33 2.87
C THR A 280 -3.21 26.81 2.56
N ILE A 281 -2.08 27.49 2.77
CA ILE A 281 -1.91 28.91 2.51
C ILE A 281 -0.85 29.09 1.44
N THR A 282 -1.16 29.92 0.46
CA THR A 282 -0.21 30.35 -0.57
C THR A 282 -0.22 31.85 -0.71
N ASP A 283 0.95 32.44 -0.87
CA ASP A 283 1.12 33.85 -1.20
C ASP A 283 1.51 34.03 -2.66
N ASP A 284 1.02 35.06 -3.28
CA ASP A 284 1.53 35.50 -4.57
C ASP A 284 2.75 36.41 -4.30
N LYS A 285 3.95 35.86 -4.50
CA LYS A 285 5.19 36.67 -4.52
C LYS A 285 5.29 37.47 -5.80
#